data_1b5c9ac6195c53f7781831eafe2b00ef
#
_entry.id   1b5c9ac6195c53f7781831eafe2b00ef
#
_cell.length_a   1.000
_cell.length_b   1.000
_cell.length_c   1.000
_cell.angle_alpha   90.00
_cell.angle_beta   90.00
_cell.angle_gamma   90.00
#
_symmetry.space_group_name_H-M   'P 1'
#
loop_
_entity.id
_entity.type
_entity.pdbx_description
1 polymer ?
#
loop_
_entity_poly.entity_id
_entity_poly.type
_entity_poly.pdbx_seq_one_letter_code
_entity_poly.pdbx_strand_id
1 'polypeptide(L)'
;NKHSGSKDSDRQHNNTPNRARNQRKYEHDELPTSDAPTLKERLAELEPQLGPYLINEGTLEILPDGYGFLRSVNYNYKASPDDIYISPSQIKRFRLRQGDSVIGIIRPPKVGERYFALLRVEGVNGHIPRDVDNRGYFDELLPVHPEHRYLLEYVPNEYTTRLIDMFAPIGKGQRSLIVAQPKTGKTTILRNIANAVS
;
A
#
# COMPACT_ATOMS: atom_id res chain seq x y z
N ASN A 1 -47.09 -17.08 62.88
CA ASN A 1 -46.47 -15.98 63.67
C ASN A 1 -45.29 -15.37 62.92
N LYS A 2 -45.46 -14.07 62.65
CA LYS A 2 -44.45 -13.03 62.40
C LYS A 2 -43.56 -13.20 61.15
N HIS A 3 -43.87 -12.54 60.04
CA HIS A 3 -43.48 -11.16 59.65
C HIS A 3 -42.00 -10.87 59.83
N SER A 4 -41.30 -10.75 58.71
CA SER A 4 -40.42 -9.63 58.43
C SER A 4 -40.10 -9.56 56.94
N GLY A 5 -40.34 -8.40 56.36
CA GLY A 5 -40.14 -8.12 54.96
C GLY A 5 -38.67 -7.94 54.61
N SER A 6 -38.32 -8.35 53.44
CA SER A 6 -37.04 -8.05 52.81
C SER A 6 -37.26 -7.04 51.68
N LYS A 7 -36.53 -5.95 51.79
CA LYS A 7 -36.51 -4.88 50.81
C LYS A 7 -35.61 -5.32 49.63
N ASP A 8 -36.20 -5.49 48.50
CA ASP A 8 -35.52 -5.56 47.21
C ASP A 8 -34.93 -4.19 46.89
N SER A 9 -33.64 -4.13 46.80
CA SER A 9 -32.91 -2.98 46.27
C SER A 9 -32.48 -3.29 44.84
N ASP A 10 -33.20 -2.74 43.90
CA ASP A 10 -32.85 -2.69 42.50
C ASP A 10 -31.47 -2.06 42.27
N ARG A 11 -30.52 -2.87 41.92
CA ARG A 11 -29.26 -2.42 41.28
C ARG A 11 -29.39 -2.58 39.78
N GLN A 12 -29.91 -1.55 39.12
CA GLN A 12 -29.78 -1.38 37.68
C GLN A 12 -28.31 -1.21 37.36
N HIS A 13 -27.70 -2.25 36.77
CA HIS A 13 -26.44 -2.17 36.08
C HIS A 13 -26.64 -1.57 34.69
N ASN A 14 -26.54 -0.25 34.61
CA ASN A 14 -26.40 0.48 33.35
C ASN A 14 -24.95 0.23 32.82
N ASN A 15 -24.79 -0.81 32.03
CA ASN A 15 -23.57 -1.07 31.26
C ASN A 15 -23.84 -0.72 29.79
N THR A 16 -23.91 0.56 29.50
CA THR A 16 -23.84 1.08 28.13
C THR A 16 -22.36 1.21 27.74
N PRO A 17 -21.88 0.48 26.75
CA PRO A 17 -20.52 0.69 26.26
C PRO A 17 -20.45 2.05 25.56
N ASN A 18 -19.57 2.86 26.06
CA ASN A 18 -19.22 4.22 25.64
C ASN A 18 -18.72 4.21 24.17
N ARG A 19 -19.64 4.16 23.20
CA ARG A 19 -19.38 4.15 21.75
C ARG A 19 -19.23 5.56 21.17
N ALA A 20 -19.13 6.57 22.01
CA ALA A 20 -19.17 7.98 21.63
C ALA A 20 -17.86 8.72 21.90
N ARG A 21 -16.69 8.07 21.72
CA ARG A 21 -15.44 8.78 21.96
C ARG A 21 -14.32 8.45 21.00
N ASN A 22 -14.60 8.35 19.71
CA ASN A 22 -13.58 8.39 18.68
C ASN A 22 -14.10 8.94 17.33
N GLN A 23 -15.02 9.88 17.38
CA GLN A 23 -15.12 10.84 16.28
C GLN A 23 -14.02 11.90 16.52
N ARG A 24 -12.78 11.55 16.25
CA ARG A 24 -11.78 12.57 15.96
C ARG A 24 -12.26 13.26 14.69
N LYS A 25 -12.74 14.49 14.87
CA LYS A 25 -12.90 15.50 13.85
C LYS A 25 -11.69 15.40 12.92
N TYR A 26 -11.91 14.89 11.71
CA TYR A 26 -10.99 15.09 10.62
C TYR A 26 -11.14 16.57 10.25
N GLU A 27 -10.34 17.42 10.89
CA GLU A 27 -10.04 18.71 10.34
C GLU A 27 -9.46 18.42 8.98
N HIS A 28 -10.08 18.95 7.96
CA HIS A 28 -9.52 19.05 6.62
C HIS A 28 -8.24 19.88 6.79
N ASP A 29 -7.11 19.21 7.05
CA ASP A 29 -5.82 19.85 6.86
C ASP A 29 -5.77 20.21 5.38
N GLU A 30 -5.65 21.49 5.14
CA GLU A 30 -5.50 22.13 3.85
C GLU A 30 -4.46 21.34 3.04
N LEU A 31 -4.81 21.04 1.78
CA LEU A 31 -3.88 20.49 0.80
C LEU A 31 -2.56 21.26 0.90
N PRO A 32 -1.41 20.60 0.92
CA PRO A 32 -0.13 21.29 1.05
C PRO A 32 -0.04 22.35 -0.02
N THR A 33 0.14 23.59 0.43
CA THR A 33 0.37 24.74 -0.46
C THR A 33 1.54 24.39 -1.38
N SER A 34 1.45 24.80 -2.64
CA SER A 34 2.40 24.52 -3.72
C SER A 34 3.87 24.89 -3.44
N ASP A 35 4.16 25.44 -2.29
CA ASP A 35 5.48 25.94 -1.87
C ASP A 35 6.26 25.00 -0.95
N ALA A 36 5.74 23.80 -0.64
CA ALA A 36 6.50 22.80 0.11
C ALA A 36 7.55 22.15 -0.82
N PRO A 37 8.84 22.12 -0.42
CA PRO A 37 9.89 21.54 -1.25
C PRO A 37 9.60 20.08 -1.56
N THR A 38 9.75 19.72 -2.82
CA THR A 38 9.59 18.33 -3.27
C THR A 38 10.63 17.41 -2.63
N LEU A 39 10.35 16.11 -2.56
CA LEU A 39 11.31 15.14 -2.03
C LEU A 39 12.68 15.25 -2.73
N LYS A 40 12.70 15.51 -4.06
CA LYS A 40 13.95 15.67 -4.83
C LYS A 40 14.74 16.90 -4.42
N GLU A 41 14.10 18.03 -4.20
CA GLU A 41 14.74 19.26 -3.74
C GLU A 41 15.32 19.08 -2.35
N ARG A 42 14.59 18.45 -1.44
CA ARG A 42 15.10 18.14 -0.10
C ARG A 42 16.31 17.22 -0.10
N LEU A 43 16.31 16.20 -0.96
CA LEU A 43 17.45 15.27 -1.08
C LEU A 43 18.68 16.00 -1.63
N ALA A 44 18.52 16.86 -2.63
CA ALA A 44 19.61 17.66 -3.21
C ALA A 44 20.23 18.65 -2.19
N GLU A 45 19.43 19.20 -1.28
CA GLU A 45 19.93 20.06 -0.19
C GLU A 45 20.68 19.28 0.88
N LEU A 46 20.33 18.02 1.11
CA LEU A 46 20.94 17.18 2.14
C LEU A 46 22.28 16.57 1.69
N GLU A 47 22.45 16.21 0.41
CA GLU A 47 23.65 15.55 -0.09
C GLU A 47 24.98 16.25 0.32
N PRO A 48 25.14 17.59 0.17
CA PRO A 48 26.39 18.26 0.55
C PRO A 48 26.64 18.30 2.06
N GLN A 49 25.62 18.04 2.89
CA GLN A 49 25.70 18.12 4.34
C GLN A 49 25.93 16.76 5.02
N LEU A 50 25.92 15.67 4.26
CA LEU A 50 25.88 14.31 4.80
C LEU A 50 27.23 13.83 5.39
N GLY A 51 28.38 14.40 4.95
CA GLY A 51 29.68 13.94 5.40
C GLY A 51 29.90 12.45 5.19
N PRO A 52 30.06 11.63 6.25
CA PRO A 52 30.27 10.19 6.13
C PRO A 52 28.98 9.38 5.90
N TYR A 53 27.84 10.01 5.84
CA TYR A 53 26.55 9.37 5.63
C TYR A 53 26.19 9.31 4.16
N LEU A 54 25.34 8.37 3.79
CA LEU A 54 24.90 8.15 2.42
C LEU A 54 23.38 8.21 2.36
N ILE A 55 22.84 8.63 1.23
CA ILE A 55 21.42 8.46 0.91
C ILE A 55 21.29 7.17 0.10
N ASN A 56 20.36 6.32 0.48
CA ASN A 56 20.06 5.10 -0.27
C ASN A 56 18.57 4.79 -0.23
N GLU A 57 18.14 3.99 -1.20
CA GLU A 57 16.77 3.56 -1.38
C GLU A 57 16.69 2.04 -1.38
N GLY A 58 15.58 1.52 -0.88
CA GLY A 58 15.29 0.10 -0.96
C GLY A 58 13.84 -0.22 -0.63
N THR A 59 13.43 -1.44 -0.97
CA THR A 59 12.09 -1.94 -0.65
C THR A 59 12.07 -2.65 0.69
N LEU A 60 11.15 -2.26 1.56
CA LEU A 60 11.06 -2.79 2.92
C LEU A 60 10.53 -4.23 2.92
N GLU A 61 11.30 -5.11 3.51
CA GLU A 61 10.88 -6.44 3.95
C GLU A 61 10.85 -6.49 5.47
N ILE A 62 9.69 -6.78 6.05
CA ILE A 62 9.52 -6.90 7.51
C ILE A 62 9.60 -8.37 7.90
N LEU A 63 10.47 -8.68 8.85
CA LEU A 63 10.61 -10.02 9.39
C LEU A 63 9.62 -10.28 10.54
N PRO A 64 9.34 -11.56 10.88
CA PRO A 64 8.42 -11.91 11.95
C PRO A 64 8.77 -11.30 13.32
N ASP A 65 10.04 -11.03 13.56
CA ASP A 65 10.55 -10.41 14.80
C ASP A 65 10.26 -8.89 14.87
N GLY A 66 9.66 -8.31 13.81
CA GLY A 66 9.22 -6.93 13.76
C GLY A 66 10.29 -5.92 13.35
N TYR A 67 11.52 -6.31 13.10
CA TYR A 67 12.51 -5.48 12.40
C TYR A 67 12.45 -5.73 10.88
N GLY A 68 13.10 -4.88 10.09
CA GLY A 68 13.08 -5.03 8.65
C GLY A 68 14.41 -4.75 7.99
N PHE A 69 14.46 -5.08 6.69
CA PHE A 69 15.55 -4.73 5.79
C PHE A 69 15.02 -4.01 4.56
N LEU A 70 15.74 -3.00 4.11
CA LEU A 70 15.54 -2.45 2.77
C LEU A 70 16.33 -3.31 1.79
N ARG A 71 15.60 -3.96 0.89
CA ARG A 71 16.15 -4.81 -0.16
C ARG A 71 16.46 -4.01 -1.40
N SER A 72 17.62 -4.28 -1.99
CA SER A 72 18.05 -3.60 -3.20
C SER A 72 17.45 -4.22 -4.47
N VAL A 73 17.07 -3.37 -5.42
CA VAL A 73 16.67 -3.75 -6.79
C VAL A 73 17.80 -4.49 -7.49
N ASN A 74 19.06 -4.10 -7.25
CA ASN A 74 20.23 -4.70 -7.89
C ASN A 74 20.38 -6.20 -7.62
N TYR A 75 19.83 -6.67 -6.50
CA TYR A 75 19.83 -8.09 -6.12
C TYR A 75 18.46 -8.75 -6.31
N ASN A 76 17.59 -8.16 -7.13
CA ASN A 76 16.21 -8.64 -7.31
C ASN A 76 15.46 -8.83 -5.99
N TYR A 77 15.64 -7.92 -5.04
CA TYR A 77 15.03 -7.92 -3.70
C TYR A 77 15.40 -9.14 -2.83
N LYS A 78 16.45 -9.88 -3.20
CA LYS A 78 16.96 -10.98 -2.38
C LYS A 78 17.90 -10.47 -1.31
N ALA A 79 18.07 -11.26 -0.25
CA ALA A 79 19.03 -10.95 0.82
C ALA A 79 20.46 -10.74 0.26
N SER A 80 21.06 -9.62 0.61
CA SER A 80 22.36 -9.17 0.07
C SER A 80 23.20 -8.49 1.15
N PRO A 81 24.52 -8.33 0.92
CA PRO A 81 25.36 -7.54 1.81
C PRO A 81 24.99 -6.06 1.88
N ASP A 82 24.32 -5.55 0.84
CA ASP A 82 23.91 -4.15 0.73
C ASP A 82 22.57 -3.85 1.44
N ASP A 83 22.00 -4.84 2.12
CA ASP A 83 20.76 -4.66 2.84
C ASP A 83 20.92 -3.65 3.98
N ILE A 84 19.89 -2.81 4.15
CA ILE A 84 19.89 -1.76 5.16
C ILE A 84 18.93 -2.15 6.27
N TYR A 85 19.44 -2.28 7.47
CA TYR A 85 18.65 -2.61 8.66
C TYR A 85 17.75 -1.44 9.08
N ILE A 86 16.48 -1.75 9.37
CA ILE A 86 15.50 -0.83 9.95
C ILE A 86 15.00 -1.39 11.29
N SER A 87 15.03 -0.53 12.30
CA SER A 87 14.56 -0.90 13.63
C SER A 87 13.01 -0.96 13.70
N PRO A 88 12.44 -1.79 14.61
CA PRO A 88 11.00 -1.83 14.82
C PRO A 88 10.40 -0.48 15.23
N SER A 89 11.15 0.33 15.95
CA SER A 89 10.73 1.68 16.35
C SER A 89 10.55 2.62 15.17
N GLN A 90 11.44 2.53 14.15
CA GLN A 90 11.31 3.32 12.93
C GLN A 90 10.13 2.86 12.07
N ILE A 91 9.93 1.54 11.94
CA ILE A 91 8.78 0.97 11.23
C ILE A 91 7.48 1.49 11.84
N LYS A 92 7.34 1.45 13.16
CA LYS A 92 6.16 1.93 13.87
C LYS A 92 5.98 3.46 13.76
N ARG A 93 7.08 4.22 13.93
CA ARG A 93 7.05 5.68 13.91
C ARG A 93 6.59 6.24 12.58
N PHE A 94 7.07 5.68 11.48
CA PHE A 94 6.75 6.11 10.12
C PHE A 94 5.63 5.28 9.48
N ARG A 95 4.98 4.39 10.24
CA ARG A 95 3.91 3.50 9.77
C ARG A 95 4.26 2.78 8.48
N LEU A 96 5.52 2.32 8.38
CA LEU A 96 6.01 1.61 7.21
C LEU A 96 5.32 0.25 7.08
N ARG A 97 5.07 -0.14 5.84
CA ARG A 97 4.42 -1.41 5.50
C ARG A 97 5.33 -2.28 4.66
N GLN A 98 5.06 -3.58 4.68
CA GLN A 98 5.71 -4.53 3.79
C GLN A 98 5.61 -4.06 2.33
N GLY A 99 6.75 -3.99 1.63
CA GLY A 99 6.82 -3.59 0.23
C GLY A 99 6.92 -2.08 -0.01
N ASP A 100 6.96 -1.23 1.03
CA ASP A 100 7.20 0.20 0.86
C ASP A 100 8.60 0.47 0.30
N SER A 101 8.70 1.35 -0.70
CA SER A 101 9.98 1.93 -1.13
C SER A 101 10.35 3.04 -0.15
N VAL A 102 11.49 2.89 0.52
CA VAL A 102 11.96 3.83 1.54
C VAL A 102 13.28 4.42 1.11
N ILE A 103 13.33 5.75 1.09
CA ILE A 103 14.55 6.54 0.85
C ILE A 103 14.99 7.14 2.17
N GLY A 104 16.26 7.05 2.50
CA GLY A 104 16.74 7.62 3.73
C GLY A 104 18.25 7.70 3.87
N ILE A 105 18.67 8.34 4.93
CA ILE A 105 20.06 8.49 5.30
C ILE A 105 20.50 7.24 6.04
N ILE A 106 21.58 6.63 5.55
CA ILE A 106 22.17 5.42 6.12
C ILE A 106 23.57 5.69 6.67
N ARG A 107 23.99 4.89 7.62
CA ARG A 107 25.36 4.84 8.12
C ARG A 107 26.03 3.49 7.80
N PRO A 108 27.34 3.48 7.64
CA PRO A 108 28.08 2.24 7.53
C PRO A 108 27.96 1.38 8.80
N PRO A 109 28.16 0.06 8.66
CA PRO A 109 28.16 -0.83 9.82
C PRO A 109 29.30 -0.49 10.79
N LYS A 110 29.01 -0.53 12.08
CA LYS A 110 30.00 -0.41 13.15
C LYS A 110 30.73 -1.74 13.36
N VAL A 111 31.81 -1.70 14.14
CA VAL A 111 32.53 -2.91 14.54
C VAL A 111 31.57 -3.90 15.20
N GLY A 112 31.41 -5.09 14.60
CA GLY A 112 30.46 -6.13 15.05
C GLY A 112 29.09 -6.08 14.37
N GLU A 113 28.76 -5.06 13.61
CA GLU A 113 27.54 -5.00 12.78
C GLU A 113 27.83 -5.54 11.37
N ARG A 114 26.85 -6.22 10.77
CA ARG A 114 27.00 -6.82 9.44
C ARG A 114 26.38 -5.95 8.33
N TYR A 115 25.35 -5.17 8.67
CA TYR A 115 24.54 -4.44 7.72
C TYR A 115 24.64 -2.93 7.92
N PHE A 116 24.39 -2.17 6.88
CA PHE A 116 24.11 -0.74 6.99
C PHE A 116 22.88 -0.51 7.87
N ALA A 117 22.80 0.65 8.52
CA ALA A 117 21.66 0.97 9.36
C ALA A 117 21.01 2.27 8.90
N LEU A 118 19.67 2.25 8.78
CA LEU A 118 18.90 3.44 8.48
C LEU A 118 18.91 4.39 9.70
N LEU A 119 19.34 5.62 9.49
CA LEU A 119 19.34 6.68 10.51
C LEU A 119 18.05 7.48 10.45
N ARG A 120 17.66 7.93 9.26
CA ARG A 120 16.52 8.81 9.06
C ARG A 120 15.79 8.46 7.76
N VAL A 121 14.48 8.43 7.82
CA VAL A 121 13.60 8.27 6.66
C VAL A 121 13.36 9.65 6.06
N GLU A 122 13.66 9.84 4.78
CA GLU A 122 13.44 11.07 4.04
C GLU A 122 12.22 10.97 3.12
N GLY A 123 11.96 9.77 2.59
CA GLY A 123 10.85 9.52 1.69
C GLY A 123 10.28 8.12 1.82
N VAL A 124 9.00 7.98 1.54
CA VAL A 124 8.29 6.70 1.47
C VAL A 124 7.41 6.72 0.21
N ASN A 125 7.62 5.76 -0.70
CA ASN A 125 6.88 5.65 -1.95
C ASN A 125 6.90 6.96 -2.79
N GLY A 126 8.01 7.68 -2.78
CA GLY A 126 8.19 8.95 -3.51
C GLY A 126 7.59 10.18 -2.83
N HIS A 127 6.98 10.03 -1.66
CA HIS A 127 6.39 11.12 -0.87
C HIS A 127 7.15 11.39 0.42
N ILE A 128 6.97 12.58 0.98
CA ILE A 128 7.48 12.91 2.31
C ILE A 128 6.73 12.05 3.35
N PRO A 129 7.39 11.56 4.43
CA PRO A 129 6.77 10.62 5.37
C PRO A 129 5.46 11.12 6.02
N ARG A 130 5.26 12.43 6.14
CA ARG A 130 4.03 13.03 6.69
C ARG A 130 2.81 12.77 5.80
N ASP A 131 3.01 12.77 4.49
CA ASP A 131 1.92 12.65 3.51
C ASP A 131 1.43 11.20 3.35
N VAL A 132 2.20 10.25 3.87
CA VAL A 132 1.94 8.82 3.77
C VAL A 132 1.09 8.27 4.92
N ASP A 133 0.85 9.07 5.96
CA ASP A 133 0.17 8.63 7.19
C ASP A 133 -1.30 8.20 6.98
N ASN A 134 -1.99 8.74 5.97
CA ASN A 134 -3.41 8.50 5.69
C ASN A 134 -3.69 7.38 4.68
N ARG A 135 -2.75 6.47 4.45
CA ARG A 135 -2.98 5.34 3.53
C ARG A 135 -3.98 4.35 4.11
N GLY A 136 -5.10 4.12 3.40
CA GLY A 136 -6.01 3.00 3.67
C GLY A 136 -5.28 1.65 3.51
N TYR A 137 -5.74 0.61 4.17
CA TYR A 137 -5.31 -0.75 3.87
C TYR A 137 -6.02 -1.23 2.60
N PHE A 138 -5.33 -2.07 1.81
CA PHE A 138 -5.91 -2.62 0.59
C PHE A 138 -7.24 -3.34 0.85
N ASP A 139 -7.33 -4.07 1.96
CA ASP A 139 -8.52 -4.81 2.37
C ASP A 139 -9.69 -3.90 2.79
N GLU A 140 -9.42 -2.64 3.10
CA GLU A 140 -10.42 -1.64 3.47
C GLU A 140 -10.91 -0.83 2.26
N LEU A 141 -10.26 -0.97 1.09
CA LEU A 141 -10.62 -0.24 -0.10
C LEU A 141 -11.93 -0.78 -0.68
N LEU A 142 -12.81 0.13 -1.06
CA LEU A 142 -14.03 -0.23 -1.76
C LEU A 142 -13.70 -0.65 -3.20
N PRO A 143 -14.21 -1.80 -3.66
CA PRO A 143 -14.03 -2.21 -5.04
C PRO A 143 -14.76 -1.25 -5.97
N VAL A 144 -14.07 -0.71 -6.95
CA VAL A 144 -14.65 0.14 -7.99
C VAL A 144 -14.90 -0.72 -9.22
N HIS A 145 -16.15 -0.74 -9.68
CA HIS A 145 -16.50 -1.41 -10.93
C HIS A 145 -16.20 -0.50 -12.12
N PRO A 146 -15.76 -1.07 -13.27
CA PRO A 146 -15.50 -0.29 -14.47
C PRO A 146 -16.79 0.40 -14.97
N GLU A 147 -16.75 1.71 -15.15
CA GLU A 147 -17.86 2.51 -15.69
C GLU A 147 -17.87 2.55 -17.22
N HIS A 148 -16.70 2.42 -17.83
CA HIS A 148 -16.53 2.50 -19.27
C HIS A 148 -16.18 1.12 -19.84
N ARG A 149 -16.97 0.65 -20.80
CA ARG A 149 -16.70 -0.61 -21.51
C ARG A 149 -15.79 -0.37 -22.72
N TYR A 150 -15.08 -1.41 -23.13
CA TYR A 150 -14.48 -1.50 -24.44
C TYR A 150 -15.52 -1.94 -25.47
N LEU A 151 -15.49 -1.36 -26.67
CA LEU A 151 -16.23 -1.85 -27.82
C LEU A 151 -15.30 -2.78 -28.58
N LEU A 152 -15.56 -4.07 -28.48
CA LEU A 152 -14.71 -5.11 -29.10
C LEU A 152 -15.10 -5.40 -30.54
N GLU A 153 -16.23 -4.90 -31.03
CA GLU A 153 -16.69 -5.06 -32.41
C GLU A 153 -15.88 -4.11 -33.34
N TYR A 154 -14.73 -4.59 -33.82
CA TYR A 154 -13.84 -3.81 -34.70
C TYR A 154 -13.84 -4.32 -36.15
N VAL A 155 -14.32 -5.54 -36.43
CA VAL A 155 -14.41 -6.13 -37.75
C VAL A 155 -15.82 -6.65 -37.99
N PRO A 156 -16.49 -6.32 -39.13
CA PRO A 156 -17.88 -6.67 -39.40
C PRO A 156 -18.22 -8.16 -39.35
N ASN A 157 -17.28 -9.02 -39.69
CA ASN A 157 -17.50 -10.48 -39.80
C ASN A 157 -16.91 -11.27 -38.61
N GLU A 158 -16.47 -10.58 -37.55
CA GLU A 158 -15.93 -11.24 -36.36
C GLU A 158 -17.03 -11.46 -35.30
N TYR A 159 -17.57 -12.67 -35.28
CA TYR A 159 -18.67 -13.01 -34.36
C TYR A 159 -18.24 -13.16 -32.93
N THR A 160 -16.99 -13.55 -32.66
CA THR A 160 -16.52 -13.87 -31.33
C THR A 160 -16.51 -12.62 -30.43
N THR A 161 -15.98 -11.50 -30.92
CA THR A 161 -15.93 -10.24 -30.18
C THR A 161 -17.31 -9.64 -29.98
N ARG A 162 -18.21 -9.79 -30.96
CA ARG A 162 -19.63 -9.38 -30.82
C ARG A 162 -20.37 -10.16 -29.74
N LEU A 163 -20.14 -11.48 -29.67
CA LEU A 163 -20.72 -12.32 -28.63
C LEU A 163 -20.20 -11.95 -27.25
N ILE A 164 -18.91 -11.61 -27.13
CA ILE A 164 -18.34 -11.12 -25.87
C ILE A 164 -18.98 -9.81 -25.47
N ASP A 165 -19.10 -8.84 -26.38
CA ASP A 165 -19.75 -7.56 -26.10
C ASP A 165 -21.22 -7.68 -25.68
N MET A 166 -21.90 -8.71 -26.20
CA MET A 166 -23.31 -8.95 -25.90
C MET A 166 -23.53 -9.66 -24.54
N PHE A 167 -22.71 -10.68 -24.23
CA PHE A 167 -22.93 -11.55 -23.07
C PHE A 167 -21.98 -11.33 -21.90
N ALA A 168 -20.77 -10.82 -22.16
CA ALA A 168 -19.73 -10.63 -21.17
C ALA A 168 -18.91 -9.36 -21.46
N PRO A 169 -19.52 -8.17 -21.46
CA PRO A 169 -18.85 -6.92 -21.79
C PRO A 169 -17.63 -6.69 -20.89
N ILE A 170 -16.53 -6.22 -21.50
CA ILE A 170 -15.27 -5.98 -20.79
C ILE A 170 -15.11 -4.47 -20.55
N GLY A 171 -14.93 -4.09 -19.30
CA GLY A 171 -14.71 -2.71 -18.89
C GLY A 171 -13.23 -2.33 -18.82
N LYS A 172 -12.95 -1.03 -18.92
CA LYS A 172 -11.60 -0.48 -18.77
C LYS A 172 -11.08 -0.73 -17.35
N GLY A 173 -9.91 -1.38 -17.24
CA GLY A 173 -9.33 -1.78 -15.96
C GLY A 173 -9.87 -3.08 -15.37
N GLN A 174 -10.82 -3.75 -16.04
CA GLN A 174 -11.35 -5.02 -15.58
C GLN A 174 -10.31 -6.15 -15.69
N ARG A 175 -10.30 -7.03 -14.71
CA ARG A 175 -9.56 -8.30 -14.74
C ARG A 175 -10.51 -9.43 -15.12
N SER A 176 -10.21 -10.12 -16.21
CA SER A 176 -11.04 -11.19 -16.73
C SER A 176 -10.23 -12.48 -16.89
N LEU A 177 -10.92 -13.63 -16.81
CA LEU A 177 -10.33 -14.95 -16.99
C LEU A 177 -11.07 -15.70 -18.08
N ILE A 178 -10.34 -16.17 -19.10
CA ILE A 178 -10.87 -17.01 -20.17
C ILE A 178 -10.49 -18.46 -19.88
N VAL A 179 -11.48 -19.28 -19.57
CA VAL A 179 -11.32 -20.71 -19.29
C VAL A 179 -11.92 -21.53 -20.41
N ALA A 180 -11.11 -22.39 -21.01
CA ALA A 180 -11.58 -23.32 -22.04
C ALA A 180 -10.60 -24.49 -22.19
N GLN A 181 -11.05 -25.57 -22.83
CA GLN A 181 -10.22 -26.73 -23.16
C GLN A 181 -9.05 -26.37 -24.10
N PRO A 182 -7.98 -27.17 -24.17
CA PRO A 182 -6.94 -26.99 -25.17
C PRO A 182 -7.49 -26.98 -26.60
N LYS A 183 -6.90 -26.16 -27.48
CA LYS A 183 -7.25 -26.06 -28.93
C LYS A 183 -8.65 -25.51 -29.25
N THR A 184 -9.32 -24.84 -28.31
CA THR A 184 -10.66 -24.25 -28.52
C THR A 184 -10.64 -22.78 -28.97
N GLY A 185 -9.48 -22.24 -29.32
CA GLY A 185 -9.39 -20.88 -29.84
C GLY A 185 -9.14 -19.77 -28.78
N LYS A 186 -8.73 -20.10 -27.55
CA LYS A 186 -8.44 -19.12 -26.50
C LYS A 186 -7.47 -18.01 -26.96
N THR A 187 -6.38 -18.40 -27.60
CA THR A 187 -5.38 -17.44 -28.12
C THR A 187 -5.95 -16.55 -29.22
N THR A 188 -6.87 -17.08 -30.04
CA THR A 188 -7.57 -16.29 -31.07
C THR A 188 -8.46 -15.23 -30.42
N ILE A 189 -9.22 -15.60 -29.39
CA ILE A 189 -10.05 -14.67 -28.62
C ILE A 189 -9.18 -13.55 -28.01
N LEU A 190 -8.08 -13.92 -27.32
CA LEU A 190 -7.17 -12.94 -26.74
C LEU A 190 -6.57 -11.99 -27.78
N ARG A 191 -6.18 -12.52 -28.94
CA ARG A 191 -5.66 -11.70 -30.05
C ARG A 191 -6.72 -10.72 -30.56
N ASN A 192 -7.95 -11.19 -30.76
CA ASN A 192 -9.05 -10.35 -31.24
C ASN A 192 -9.39 -9.24 -30.23
N ILE A 193 -9.41 -9.56 -28.94
CA ILE A 193 -9.58 -8.56 -27.87
C ILE A 193 -8.43 -7.54 -27.90
N ALA A 194 -7.18 -8.01 -27.99
CA ALA A 194 -6.02 -7.11 -28.04
C ALA A 194 -6.08 -6.17 -29.25
N ASN A 195 -6.45 -6.70 -30.43
CA ASN A 195 -6.60 -5.87 -31.65
C ASN A 195 -7.76 -4.87 -31.55
N ALA A 196 -8.80 -5.18 -30.78
CA ALA A 196 -9.93 -4.27 -30.60
C ALA A 196 -9.62 -3.14 -29.59
N VAL A 197 -8.65 -3.36 -28.71
CA VAL A 197 -8.27 -2.40 -27.64
C VAL A 197 -7.11 -1.51 -28.09
N SER A 198 -6.27 -1.96 -29.04
CA SER A 198 -5.15 -1.19 -29.57
C SER A 198 -5.62 -0.11 -30.55
#